data_a3265fb2743bcfbfd841d97723227de0
#
_entry.id   a3265fb2743bcfbfd841d97723227de0
#
_cell.length_a   1.000
_cell.length_b   1.000
_cell.length_c   1.000
_cell.angle_alpha   90.00
_cell.angle_beta   90.00
_cell.angle_gamma   90.00
#
_symmetry.space_group_name_H-M   'P 1'
#
loop_
_entity.id
_entity.type
_entity.pdbx_description
1 polymer ?
#
loop_
_entity_poly.entity_id
_entity_poly.type
_entity_poly.pdbx_seq_one_letter_code
_entity_poly.pdbx_strand_id
1 'polypeptide(L)'
;MISQTHCPIYLSENVFGKKFHSCRGDKGLRNIGTDLELLEKYSNRFRIVSENCWILPNIALVGNKDFGYPRPYGNKFLTAEVDGEVFSDDFSHELHLCIVTEGGLEIFSPCSHGGFGNIVSACREFTGVENVIRYTGGLHIVESEFVASEVSEFLAIKSTLTPSAIINTSHCTCPEAMKLIAEKCK
;
A
#
# COMPACT_ATOMS: atom_id res chain seq x y z
N MET A 1 -15.48 10.77 8.87
CA MET A 1 -14.34 10.35 9.72
C MET A 1 -13.41 11.53 10.04
N ILE A 2 -12.86 12.26 9.04
CA ILE A 2 -11.96 13.42 9.29
C ILE A 2 -12.59 14.45 10.22
N SER A 3 -13.86 14.78 10.05
CA SER A 3 -14.61 15.76 10.87
C SER A 3 -14.89 15.29 12.30
N GLN A 4 -14.71 14.03 12.62
CA GLN A 4 -15.06 13.42 13.91
C GLN A 4 -13.86 13.16 14.82
N THR A 5 -12.65 13.40 14.34
CA THR A 5 -11.42 13.18 15.08
C THR A 5 -10.51 14.39 15.03
N HIS A 6 -9.55 14.48 15.94
CA HIS A 6 -8.52 15.53 15.98
C HIS A 6 -7.11 14.98 15.75
N CYS A 7 -6.98 13.70 15.41
CA CYS A 7 -5.67 13.07 15.18
C CYS A 7 -4.95 13.72 14.00
N PRO A 8 -3.63 13.78 14.01
CA PRO A 8 -2.85 14.16 12.84
C PRO A 8 -3.09 13.18 11.69
N ILE A 9 -2.99 13.67 10.46
CA ILE A 9 -3.16 12.90 9.23
C ILE A 9 -1.85 13.03 8.46
N TYR A 10 -1.16 11.92 8.29
CA TYR A 10 0.08 11.87 7.53
C TYR A 10 -0.21 11.65 6.05
N LEU A 11 0.42 12.42 5.19
CA LEU A 11 0.20 12.41 3.76
C LEU A 11 1.54 12.55 3.03
N SER A 12 1.80 11.71 2.05
CA SER A 12 3.00 11.86 1.22
C SER A 12 2.99 13.17 0.45
N GLU A 13 4.13 13.83 0.32
CA GLU A 13 4.27 15.01 -0.53
C GLU A 13 3.97 14.70 -2.00
N ASN A 14 4.17 13.45 -2.43
CA ASN A 14 3.98 12.99 -3.81
C ASN A 14 2.51 12.93 -4.27
N VAL A 15 1.55 13.28 -3.40
CA VAL A 15 0.14 13.45 -3.82
C VAL A 15 -0.12 14.82 -4.45
N PHE A 16 0.71 15.82 -4.13
CA PHE A 16 0.51 17.18 -4.60
C PHE A 16 0.89 17.32 -6.08
N GLY A 17 0.13 18.16 -6.80
CA GLY A 17 0.31 18.37 -8.25
C GLY A 17 -0.16 17.21 -9.13
N LYS A 18 -0.74 16.16 -8.54
CA LYS A 18 -1.24 14.99 -9.26
C LYS A 18 -2.75 14.84 -9.07
N LYS A 19 -3.43 14.35 -10.14
CA LYS A 19 -4.79 13.83 -10.03
C LYS A 19 -4.74 12.34 -10.33
N PHE A 20 -5.39 11.55 -9.49
CA PHE A 20 -5.35 10.09 -9.60
C PHE A 20 -6.65 9.56 -10.20
N HIS A 21 -6.52 8.64 -11.14
CA HIS A 21 -7.65 8.08 -11.86
C HIS A 21 -7.59 6.55 -11.92
N SER A 22 -8.77 5.95 -12.06
CA SER A 22 -8.93 4.52 -12.35
C SER A 22 -9.73 4.34 -13.63
N CYS A 23 -9.26 3.52 -14.54
CA CYS A 23 -9.97 3.08 -15.74
C CYS A 23 -10.53 1.65 -15.62
N ARG A 24 -10.59 1.09 -14.40
CA ARG A 24 -11.11 -0.26 -14.16
C ARG A 24 -12.62 -0.32 -14.36
N GLY A 25 -13.08 -1.30 -15.15
CA GLY A 25 -14.48 -1.54 -15.48
C GLY A 25 -15.03 -0.62 -16.58
N ASP A 26 -16.32 -0.70 -16.84
CA ASP A 26 -16.99 -0.08 -18.01
C ASP A 26 -17.29 1.42 -17.85
N LYS A 27 -16.96 2.01 -16.71
CA LYS A 27 -17.32 3.39 -16.38
C LYS A 27 -16.32 4.46 -16.88
N GLY A 28 -15.33 4.06 -17.68
CA GLY A 28 -14.27 4.97 -18.16
C GLY A 28 -13.37 5.50 -17.03
N LEU A 29 -12.69 6.60 -17.31
CA LEU A 29 -11.77 7.23 -16.37
C LEU A 29 -12.52 7.88 -15.20
N ARG A 30 -12.19 7.49 -13.99
CA ARG A 30 -12.80 8.00 -12.75
C ARG A 30 -11.75 8.61 -11.85
N ASN A 31 -12.01 9.79 -11.32
CA ASN A 31 -11.18 10.38 -10.28
C ASN A 31 -11.28 9.52 -9.00
N ILE A 32 -10.12 9.13 -8.47
CA ILE A 32 -9.97 8.39 -7.21
C ILE A 32 -9.04 9.11 -6.24
N GLY A 33 -8.63 10.34 -6.58
CA GLY A 33 -7.74 11.16 -5.76
C GLY A 33 -8.43 11.74 -4.53
N THR A 34 -7.62 12.36 -3.69
CA THR A 34 -8.09 13.06 -2.49
C THR A 34 -8.85 14.33 -2.87
N ASP A 35 -9.92 14.61 -2.15
CA ASP A 35 -10.67 15.84 -2.27
C ASP A 35 -9.83 17.04 -1.75
N LEU A 36 -9.49 17.94 -2.65
CA LEU A 36 -8.64 19.11 -2.35
C LEU A 36 -9.31 20.06 -1.34
N GLU A 37 -10.63 20.17 -1.34
CA GLU A 37 -11.37 20.99 -0.37
C GLU A 37 -11.18 20.45 1.06
N LEU A 38 -11.08 19.13 1.21
CA LEU A 38 -10.76 18.51 2.50
C LEU A 38 -9.33 18.82 2.95
N LEU A 39 -8.36 18.85 2.03
CA LEU A 39 -7.00 19.22 2.34
C LEU A 39 -6.89 20.66 2.84
N GLU A 40 -7.58 21.59 2.20
CA GLU A 40 -7.63 23.00 2.61
C GLU A 40 -8.33 23.16 3.97
N LYS A 41 -9.53 22.62 4.09
CA LYS A 41 -10.39 22.73 5.29
C LYS A 41 -9.73 22.21 6.57
N TYR A 42 -8.92 21.15 6.47
CA TYR A 42 -8.26 20.50 7.62
C TYR A 42 -6.75 20.60 7.54
N SER A 43 -6.23 21.64 6.88
CA SER A 43 -4.78 21.82 6.63
C SER A 43 -3.92 21.77 7.89
N ASN A 44 -4.42 22.27 9.02
CA ASN A 44 -3.73 22.24 10.31
C ASN A 44 -3.49 20.81 10.87
N ARG A 45 -4.20 19.82 10.36
CA ARG A 45 -4.08 18.41 10.78
C ARG A 45 -3.11 17.61 9.94
N PHE A 46 -2.85 18.04 8.71
CA PHE A 46 -1.94 17.32 7.82
C PHE A 46 -0.48 17.48 8.26
N ARG A 47 0.22 16.38 8.18
CA ARG A 47 1.66 16.27 8.35
C ARG A 47 2.22 15.68 7.06
N ILE A 48 2.92 16.50 6.31
CA ILE A 48 3.47 16.09 5.01
C ILE A 48 4.73 15.27 5.24
N VAL A 49 4.80 14.14 4.55
CA VAL A 49 5.89 13.17 4.62
C VAL A 49 6.62 13.20 3.28
N SER A 50 7.86 13.67 3.28
CA SER A 50 8.74 13.74 2.09
C SER A 50 9.71 12.56 2.00
N GLU A 51 9.99 11.92 3.13
CA GLU A 51 10.91 10.79 3.23
C GLU A 51 10.46 9.82 4.34
N ASN A 52 11.04 8.63 4.37
CA ASN A 52 10.78 7.66 5.43
C ASN A 52 11.10 8.28 6.79
N CYS A 53 10.21 8.15 7.76
CA CYS A 53 10.39 8.79 9.06
C CYS A 53 9.80 8.00 10.22
N TRP A 54 10.37 8.16 11.39
CA TRP A 54 9.80 7.73 12.65
C TRP A 54 8.83 8.81 13.17
N ILE A 55 7.57 8.45 13.36
CA ILE A 55 6.54 9.35 13.92
C ILE A 55 6.38 9.17 15.44
N LEU A 56 6.78 8.01 15.96
CA LEU A 56 6.95 7.69 17.38
C LEU A 56 8.17 6.77 17.53
N PRO A 57 8.71 6.53 18.73
CA PRO A 57 9.91 5.70 18.92
C PRO A 57 9.88 4.32 18.28
N ASN A 58 8.69 3.76 18.10
CA ASN A 58 8.48 2.41 17.55
C ASN A 58 7.48 2.40 16.38
N ILE A 59 7.08 3.56 15.85
CA ILE A 59 6.13 3.67 14.73
C ILE A 59 6.75 4.51 13.63
N ALA A 60 6.88 3.94 12.44
CA ALA A 60 7.44 4.58 11.27
C ALA A 60 6.45 4.65 10.10
N LEU A 61 6.70 5.61 9.21
CA LEU A 61 6.09 5.68 7.87
C LEU A 61 7.18 5.44 6.84
N VAL A 62 6.91 4.50 5.92
CA VAL A 62 7.85 4.06 4.91
C VAL A 62 7.17 4.12 3.54
N GLY A 63 7.80 4.75 2.58
CA GLY A 63 7.35 4.81 1.19
C GLY A 63 7.78 3.58 0.38
N ASN A 64 7.27 3.48 -0.84
CA ASN A 64 7.66 2.44 -1.78
C ASN A 64 9.13 2.58 -2.19
N LYS A 65 9.82 1.43 -2.28
CA LYS A 65 11.14 1.28 -2.88
C LYS A 65 11.17 0.00 -3.70
N ASP A 66 11.77 0.03 -4.88
CA ASP A 66 11.86 -1.13 -5.75
C ASP A 66 13.05 -2.02 -5.36
N PHE A 67 12.76 -3.27 -5.06
CA PHE A 67 13.73 -4.34 -4.79
C PHE A 67 13.68 -5.46 -5.84
N GLY A 68 13.00 -5.21 -6.97
CA GLY A 68 12.88 -6.17 -8.07
C GLY A 68 11.78 -7.21 -7.87
N TYR A 69 10.91 -7.06 -6.86
CA TYR A 69 9.74 -7.92 -6.72
C TYR A 69 8.60 -7.44 -7.63
N PRO A 70 7.72 -8.36 -8.06
CA PRO A 70 6.60 -8.02 -8.92
C PRO A 70 5.61 -7.07 -8.22
N ARG A 71 4.95 -6.25 -9.05
CA ARG A 71 3.85 -5.39 -8.63
C ARG A 71 2.53 -5.99 -9.09
N PRO A 72 1.41 -5.72 -8.39
CA PRO A 72 0.11 -6.25 -8.76
C PRO A 72 -0.32 -5.90 -10.19
N TYR A 73 -0.89 -6.87 -10.90
CA TYR A 73 -1.41 -6.69 -12.26
C TYR A 73 -2.49 -5.59 -12.33
N GLY A 74 -3.28 -5.43 -11.27
CA GLY A 74 -4.31 -4.41 -11.17
C GLY A 74 -3.81 -2.97 -11.31
N ASN A 75 -2.52 -2.72 -11.11
CA ASN A 75 -1.91 -1.39 -11.21
C ASN A 75 -2.06 -0.77 -12.61
N LYS A 76 -2.15 -1.57 -13.66
CA LYS A 76 -2.34 -1.10 -15.05
C LYS A 76 -3.60 -0.26 -15.25
N PHE A 77 -4.57 -0.36 -14.34
CA PHE A 77 -5.80 0.41 -14.39
C PHE A 77 -5.72 1.74 -13.65
N LEU A 78 -4.57 2.07 -13.06
CA LEU A 78 -4.37 3.25 -12.24
C LEU A 78 -3.40 4.21 -12.94
N THR A 79 -3.82 5.47 -13.00
CA THR A 79 -3.04 6.52 -13.67
C THR A 79 -2.97 7.78 -12.81
N ALA A 80 -1.92 8.57 -13.05
CA ALA A 80 -1.76 9.90 -12.50
C ALA A 80 -1.76 10.93 -13.64
N GLU A 81 -2.42 12.06 -13.44
CA GLU A 81 -2.40 13.21 -14.33
C GLU A 81 -1.54 14.32 -13.70
N VAL A 82 -0.58 14.82 -14.44
CA VAL A 82 0.31 15.93 -14.09
C VAL A 82 0.28 16.93 -15.23
N ASP A 83 -0.05 18.19 -14.95
CA ASP A 83 -0.11 19.28 -15.95
C ASP A 83 -0.98 18.94 -17.19
N GLY A 84 -2.01 18.12 -17.00
CA GLY A 84 -2.93 17.70 -18.08
C GLY A 84 -2.46 16.48 -18.87
N GLU A 85 -1.28 15.96 -18.61
CA GLU A 85 -0.79 14.71 -19.20
C GLU A 85 -1.05 13.52 -18.29
N VAL A 86 -1.46 12.38 -18.87
CA VAL A 86 -1.83 11.16 -18.13
C VAL A 86 -0.75 10.10 -18.28
N PHE A 87 -0.24 9.63 -17.16
CA PHE A 87 0.80 8.60 -17.06
C PHE A 87 0.31 7.40 -16.24
N SER A 88 0.97 6.27 -16.35
CA SER A 88 0.80 5.19 -15.39
C SER A 88 1.20 5.70 -14.00
N ASP A 89 0.40 5.38 -12.97
CA ASP A 89 0.75 5.75 -11.60
C ASP A 89 2.02 5.02 -11.16
N ASP A 90 2.97 5.77 -10.60
CA ASP A 90 4.23 5.25 -10.06
C ASP A 90 4.12 4.78 -8.60
N PHE A 91 2.99 5.13 -7.95
CA PHE A 91 2.69 4.87 -6.54
C PHE A 91 3.72 5.43 -5.56
N SER A 92 4.45 6.47 -5.95
CA SER A 92 5.41 7.16 -5.07
C SER A 92 4.74 7.82 -3.86
N HIS A 93 3.42 8.00 -3.92
CA HIS A 93 2.61 8.57 -2.84
C HIS A 93 2.17 7.56 -1.77
N GLU A 94 2.36 6.26 -2.00
CA GLU A 94 1.90 5.22 -1.08
C GLU A 94 2.83 5.17 0.16
N LEU A 95 2.22 5.21 1.35
CA LEU A 95 2.92 5.11 2.63
C LEU A 95 2.45 3.88 3.40
N HIS A 96 3.39 3.20 4.02
CA HIS A 96 3.17 2.03 4.86
C HIS A 96 3.47 2.38 6.31
N LEU A 97 2.59 1.97 7.22
CA LEU A 97 2.80 2.13 8.65
C LEU A 97 3.53 0.89 9.18
N CYS A 98 4.65 1.11 9.83
CA CYS A 98 5.45 0.08 10.49
C CYS A 98 5.37 0.25 11.99
N ILE A 99 5.09 -0.84 12.72
CA ILE A 99 5.13 -0.86 14.19
C ILE A 99 6.17 -1.89 14.60
N VAL A 100 7.20 -1.42 15.30
CA VAL A 100 8.22 -2.29 15.90
C VAL A 100 7.76 -2.71 17.28
N THR A 101 7.69 -4.02 17.50
CA THR A 101 7.31 -4.63 18.77
C THR A 101 8.44 -5.54 19.27
N GLU A 102 8.34 -6.04 20.51
CA GLU A 102 9.28 -7.04 21.04
C GLU A 102 9.30 -8.32 20.20
N GLY A 103 8.17 -8.69 19.58
CA GLY A 103 8.06 -9.89 18.73
C GLY A 103 8.56 -9.72 17.31
N GLY A 104 8.70 -8.48 16.83
CA GLY A 104 9.11 -8.17 15.47
C GLY A 104 8.33 -7.00 14.86
N LEU A 105 8.32 -6.94 13.53
CA LEU A 105 7.73 -5.86 12.75
C LEU A 105 6.29 -6.20 12.34
N GLU A 106 5.37 -5.29 12.60
CA GLU A 106 4.02 -5.29 12.02
C GLU A 106 3.95 -4.22 10.92
N ILE A 107 3.43 -4.58 9.76
CA ILE A 107 3.30 -3.71 8.58
C ILE A 107 1.82 -3.54 8.25
N PHE A 108 1.41 -2.27 8.06
CA PHE A 108 0.08 -1.91 7.57
C PHE A 108 0.22 -1.18 6.24
N SER A 109 -0.34 -1.76 5.19
CA SER A 109 -0.30 -1.22 3.84
C SER A 109 -1.71 -1.20 3.23
N PRO A 110 -2.28 -0.03 2.88
CA PRO A 110 -3.68 0.03 2.47
C PRO A 110 -4.01 -0.86 1.26
N CYS A 111 -3.31 -0.67 0.15
CA CYS A 111 -3.55 -1.40 -1.11
C CYS A 111 -2.35 -2.18 -1.63
N SER A 112 -1.13 -1.83 -1.20
CA SER A 112 0.11 -2.51 -1.59
C SER A 112 0.46 -2.44 -3.09
N HIS A 113 0.23 -1.28 -3.71
CA HIS A 113 0.54 -1.10 -5.14
C HIS A 113 2.04 -1.23 -5.44
N GLY A 114 2.91 -0.93 -4.47
CA GLY A 114 4.35 -1.18 -4.58
C GLY A 114 4.73 -2.65 -4.73
N GLY A 115 3.79 -3.56 -4.42
CA GLY A 115 4.00 -5.01 -4.38
C GLY A 115 4.50 -5.50 -3.03
N PHE A 116 3.95 -6.62 -2.55
CA PHE A 116 4.21 -7.15 -1.20
C PHE A 116 5.70 -7.29 -0.87
N GLY A 117 6.49 -7.88 -1.78
CA GLY A 117 7.93 -8.11 -1.56
C GLY A 117 8.73 -6.83 -1.44
N ASN A 118 8.43 -5.84 -2.28
CA ASN A 118 9.07 -4.53 -2.28
C ASN A 118 8.76 -3.78 -0.97
N ILE A 119 7.49 -3.79 -0.55
CA ILE A 119 7.02 -3.13 0.67
C ILE A 119 7.66 -3.73 1.91
N VAL A 120 7.64 -5.07 2.04
CA VAL A 120 8.28 -5.77 3.15
C VAL A 120 9.77 -5.44 3.23
N SER A 121 10.46 -5.47 2.09
CA SER A 121 11.90 -5.18 2.01
C SER A 121 12.20 -3.72 2.39
N ALA A 122 11.40 -2.75 1.92
CA ALA A 122 11.56 -1.35 2.29
C ALA A 122 11.35 -1.11 3.79
N CYS A 123 10.32 -1.74 4.36
CA CYS A 123 10.02 -1.61 5.80
C CYS A 123 11.13 -2.22 6.66
N ARG A 124 11.66 -3.40 6.29
CA ARG A 124 12.80 -4.04 6.98
C ARG A 124 14.07 -3.20 6.88
N GLU A 125 14.40 -2.72 5.68
CA GLU A 125 15.57 -1.86 5.46
C GLU A 125 15.52 -0.60 6.34
N PHE A 126 14.37 0.08 6.40
CA PHE A 126 14.23 1.31 7.15
C PHE A 126 14.23 1.08 8.68
N THR A 127 13.51 0.06 9.14
CA THR A 127 13.38 -0.21 10.58
C THR A 127 14.55 -0.97 11.17
N GLY A 128 15.33 -1.68 10.34
CA GLY A 128 16.38 -2.59 10.78
C GLY A 128 15.84 -3.89 11.41
N VAL A 129 14.53 -4.16 11.30
CA VAL A 129 13.87 -5.35 11.89
C VAL A 129 13.56 -6.37 10.81
N GLU A 130 14.27 -7.51 10.85
CA GLU A 130 14.14 -8.56 9.85
C GLU A 130 12.90 -9.44 10.03
N ASN A 131 12.51 -9.70 11.29
CA ASN A 131 11.39 -10.58 11.62
C ASN A 131 10.05 -9.86 11.46
N VAL A 132 9.35 -10.09 10.35
CA VAL A 132 7.98 -9.60 10.15
C VAL A 132 7.00 -10.61 10.75
N ILE A 133 6.22 -10.17 11.74
CA ILE A 133 5.25 -11.03 12.45
C ILE A 133 3.83 -10.87 11.92
N ARG A 134 3.53 -9.72 11.28
CA ARG A 134 2.20 -9.43 10.74
C ARG A 134 2.27 -8.49 9.54
N TYR A 135 1.44 -8.79 8.56
CA TYR A 135 1.13 -7.88 7.46
C TYR A 135 -0.39 -7.69 7.37
N THR A 136 -0.84 -6.44 7.39
CA THR A 136 -2.26 -6.11 7.34
C THR A 136 -2.52 -5.12 6.21
N GLY A 137 -3.39 -5.48 5.27
CA GLY A 137 -3.80 -4.60 4.17
C GLY A 137 -4.23 -5.33 2.91
N GLY A 138 -4.57 -4.58 1.89
CA GLY A 138 -4.89 -5.13 0.57
C GLY A 138 -3.62 -5.57 -0.16
N LEU A 139 -3.77 -6.55 -1.06
CA LEU A 139 -2.69 -7.01 -1.94
C LEU A 139 -2.88 -6.57 -3.39
N HIS A 140 -3.90 -5.78 -3.64
CA HIS A 140 -4.33 -5.29 -4.95
C HIS A 140 -4.44 -6.40 -6.03
N ILE A 141 -4.68 -7.64 -5.60
CA ILE A 141 -5.01 -8.76 -6.49
C ILE A 141 -6.48 -8.63 -6.87
N VAL A 142 -6.73 -8.07 -8.05
CA VAL A 142 -8.07 -7.76 -8.54
C VAL A 142 -8.62 -8.91 -9.39
N GLU A 143 -9.94 -8.97 -9.54
CA GLU A 143 -10.58 -9.96 -10.43
C GLU A 143 -9.99 -9.90 -11.84
N SER A 144 -9.39 -11.00 -12.26
CA SER A 144 -8.73 -11.16 -13.57
C SER A 144 -8.43 -12.65 -13.82
N GLU A 145 -8.04 -12.98 -15.03
CA GLU A 145 -7.54 -14.33 -15.37
C GLU A 145 -6.20 -14.68 -14.67
N PHE A 146 -5.53 -13.69 -14.06
CA PHE A 146 -4.23 -13.85 -13.42
C PHE A 146 -4.30 -14.09 -11.91
N VAL A 147 -5.48 -14.11 -11.28
CA VAL A 147 -5.63 -14.24 -9.81
C VAL A 147 -4.83 -15.41 -9.25
N ALA A 148 -4.92 -16.59 -9.87
CA ALA A 148 -4.24 -17.78 -9.37
C ALA A 148 -2.70 -17.66 -9.44
N SER A 149 -2.16 -17.04 -10.51
CA SER A 149 -0.71 -16.80 -10.67
C SER A 149 -0.22 -15.73 -9.70
N GLU A 150 -0.94 -14.62 -9.54
CA GLU A 150 -0.59 -13.57 -8.57
C GLU A 150 -0.58 -14.09 -7.14
N VAL A 151 -1.57 -14.91 -6.77
CA VAL A 151 -1.60 -15.56 -5.44
C VAL A 151 -0.42 -16.52 -5.27
N SER A 152 -0.09 -17.31 -6.29
CA SER A 152 1.06 -18.24 -6.23
C SER A 152 2.37 -17.50 -6.05
N GLU A 153 2.56 -16.39 -6.77
CA GLU A 153 3.73 -15.52 -6.67
C GLU A 153 3.83 -14.85 -5.30
N PHE A 154 2.72 -14.27 -4.81
CA PHE A 154 2.63 -13.73 -3.45
C PHE A 154 3.06 -14.76 -2.40
N LEU A 155 2.53 -15.98 -2.47
CA LEU A 155 2.83 -17.04 -1.50
C LEU A 155 4.29 -17.49 -1.56
N ALA A 156 4.89 -17.53 -2.74
CA ALA A 156 6.31 -17.81 -2.89
C ALA A 156 7.18 -16.74 -2.23
N ILE A 157 6.87 -15.45 -2.47
CA ILE A 157 7.57 -14.33 -1.85
C ILE A 157 7.34 -14.33 -0.33
N LYS A 158 6.10 -14.53 0.12
CA LYS A 158 5.73 -14.61 1.55
C LYS A 158 6.52 -15.72 2.26
N SER A 159 6.63 -16.90 1.65
CA SER A 159 7.35 -18.03 2.25
C SER A 159 8.86 -17.76 2.42
N THR A 160 9.42 -16.91 1.58
CA THR A 160 10.84 -16.54 1.62
C THR A 160 11.11 -15.37 2.57
N LEU A 161 10.34 -14.29 2.45
CA LEU A 161 10.59 -13.06 3.22
C LEU A 161 9.97 -13.09 4.61
N THR A 162 8.79 -13.66 4.76
CA THR A 162 8.00 -13.58 6.00
C THR A 162 7.32 -14.92 6.30
N PRO A 163 8.05 -16.02 6.44
CA PRO A 163 7.48 -17.38 6.53
C PRO A 163 6.46 -17.52 7.67
N SER A 164 6.72 -16.92 8.81
CA SER A 164 5.89 -17.01 10.02
C SER A 164 4.89 -15.87 10.17
N ALA A 165 4.87 -14.90 9.26
CA ALA A 165 3.98 -13.74 9.38
C ALA A 165 2.52 -14.12 9.19
N ILE A 166 1.68 -13.56 10.05
CA ILE A 166 0.22 -13.57 9.88
C ILE A 166 -0.14 -12.55 8.79
N ILE A 167 -0.91 -13.00 7.80
CA ILE A 167 -1.42 -12.14 6.72
C ILE A 167 -2.90 -11.86 6.97
N ASN A 168 -3.23 -10.59 7.20
CA ASN A 168 -4.60 -10.10 7.27
C ASN A 168 -4.88 -9.30 6.00
N THR A 169 -5.60 -9.88 5.06
CA THR A 169 -5.91 -9.21 3.79
C THR A 169 -7.40 -9.08 3.53
N SER A 170 -7.77 -7.98 2.89
CA SER A 170 -9.14 -7.65 2.47
C SER A 170 -9.10 -6.48 1.48
N HIS A 171 -10.07 -5.58 1.51
CA HIS A 171 -10.14 -4.34 0.74
C HIS A 171 -10.04 -4.55 -0.77
N CYS A 172 -8.87 -4.36 -1.36
CA CYS A 172 -8.64 -4.53 -2.81
C CYS A 172 -8.12 -5.94 -3.19
N THR A 173 -8.10 -6.89 -2.26
CA THR A 173 -7.87 -8.31 -2.57
C THR A 173 -9.20 -8.97 -2.88
N CYS A 174 -9.38 -9.49 -4.10
CA CYS A 174 -10.66 -10.06 -4.53
C CYS A 174 -11.03 -11.33 -3.73
N PRO A 175 -12.32 -11.69 -3.67
CA PRO A 175 -12.77 -12.85 -2.90
C PRO A 175 -12.10 -14.17 -3.27
N GLU A 176 -11.83 -14.39 -4.55
CA GLU A 176 -11.13 -15.58 -5.03
C GLU A 176 -9.70 -15.63 -4.50
N ALA A 177 -8.95 -14.51 -4.58
CA ALA A 177 -7.60 -14.42 -4.03
C ALA A 177 -7.59 -14.67 -2.52
N MET A 178 -8.51 -14.06 -1.76
CA MET A 178 -8.64 -14.28 -0.32
C MET A 178 -8.87 -15.75 0.02
N LYS A 179 -9.74 -16.44 -0.74
CA LYS A 179 -9.99 -17.86 -0.56
C LYS A 179 -8.73 -18.70 -0.80
N LEU A 180 -8.05 -18.48 -1.93
CA LEU A 180 -6.83 -19.22 -2.29
C LEU A 180 -5.70 -18.99 -1.25
N ILE A 181 -5.56 -17.77 -0.75
CA ILE A 181 -4.57 -17.46 0.31
C ILE A 181 -4.93 -18.19 1.59
N ALA A 182 -6.19 -18.14 2.03
CA ALA A 182 -6.63 -18.78 3.27
C ALA A 182 -6.49 -20.32 3.23
N GLU A 183 -6.63 -20.95 2.08
CA GLU A 183 -6.44 -22.40 1.91
C GLU A 183 -4.97 -22.81 2.04
N LYS A 184 -4.03 -21.93 1.65
CA LYS A 184 -2.58 -22.24 1.57
C LYS A 184 -1.76 -21.66 2.72
N CYS A 185 -2.30 -20.73 3.49
CA CYS A 185 -1.66 -20.13 4.68
C CYS A 185 -2.15 -20.73 6.01
N LYS A 186 -2.54 -22.00 6.02
CA LYS A 186 -2.93 -22.72 7.24
C LYS A 186 -1.73 -23.15 8.05
#